data_cc38b073b1630ff26921f361a5fc7182
#
_entry.id   cc38b073b1630ff26921f361a5fc7182
#
_cell.length_a   1.000
_cell.length_b   1.000
_cell.length_c   1.000
_cell.angle_alpha   90.00
_cell.angle_beta   90.00
_cell.angle_gamma   90.00
#
_symmetry.space_group_name_H-M   'P 1'
#
loop_
_entity.id
_entity.type
_entity.pdbx_description
1 polymer ?
#
loop_
_entity_poly.entity_id
_entity_poly.type
_entity_poly.pdbx_seq_one_letter_code
_entity_poly.pdbx_strand_id
1 'polypeptide(L)'
;MTKPFHHKKLKQITIIAATSLFLFLISGAFCYSKNHCINAYLKARSAQSGPVFENIKAYLVWDDTNEQITNDEAMYTKFRRYSQKELRQKKQDLKAASQDSAVQVKSVGRRFWIFPDYRIAIKPMDLTIKTNVPQADVLLNHKKVAVSDSEQFSVKLDRLPTAEYTASIRGKHNGRNIKVNKSYDGDNPVLDLSVSFRTFLVTSNAKQGDLYFDDNHIGTLKDGQLQVEDYPVTENAQAYMKTTFPDGELRSQKYALADVEEGATLEILVTDLLEEDKAGELLVSAFDQLMHYLSTGQDSSNLRSVFEAGASNAFYRGLKESIKAKFQTDTRKASRLNIPSILLTTMTQVGKTTYVLDFTATYEFLYDNSTDPEQHTSGHINQDLTGKVTVKKVGQHYLISQSGSKNITVVKEDNQLKAPSVFPESILGTWTGQANGLSIHMSLASDGTITTKVEDQKGNRSKETRTAKISKVEDKGNGFYLYTPDPGSDISALVPEGGLGGANVKYAYGFKISGKTASPVVWQAALTHEFDYTKPLSGVTLQKQP
;
A
#
# COMPACT_ATOMS: atom_id res chain seq x y z
N MET A 1 16.99 -25.01 123.61
CA MET A 1 17.32 -25.73 122.37
C MET A 1 16.41 -25.28 121.27
N THR A 2 16.84 -24.34 120.53
CA THR A 2 16.07 -23.80 119.39
C THR A 2 16.62 -24.44 118.11
N LYS A 3 15.71 -25.05 117.28
CA LYS A 3 15.98 -25.92 116.14
C LYS A 3 16.63 -25.21 114.92
N PRO A 4 17.65 -25.73 114.27
CA PRO A 4 18.34 -25.15 113.12
C PRO A 4 17.63 -25.48 111.76
N PHE A 5 16.33 -25.73 111.72
CA PHE A 5 15.62 -26.25 110.54
C PHE A 5 15.09 -25.13 109.57
N HIS A 6 15.02 -23.88 109.99
CA HIS A 6 14.48 -22.80 109.21
C HIS A 6 15.49 -22.18 108.23
N HIS A 7 16.77 -22.16 108.51
CA HIS A 7 17.80 -21.55 107.71
C HIS A 7 18.13 -22.33 106.40
N LYS A 8 17.99 -23.66 106.40
CA LYS A 8 18.22 -24.48 105.20
C LYS A 8 17.11 -24.29 104.12
N LYS A 9 15.85 -24.28 104.53
CA LYS A 9 14.70 -24.01 103.64
C LYS A 9 14.72 -22.58 103.08
N LEU A 10 15.09 -21.62 103.92
CA LEU A 10 15.20 -20.22 103.41
C LEU A 10 16.32 -20.06 102.43
N LYS A 11 17.50 -20.70 102.61
CA LYS A 11 18.59 -20.72 101.61
C LYS A 11 18.20 -21.44 100.33
N GLN A 12 17.45 -22.54 100.39
CA GLN A 12 16.93 -23.23 99.23
C GLN A 12 15.91 -22.38 98.44
N ILE A 13 14.99 -21.71 99.11
CA ILE A 13 14.02 -20.80 98.53
C ILE A 13 14.74 -19.62 97.84
N THR A 14 15.76 -19.05 98.49
CA THR A 14 16.55 -17.94 97.95
C THR A 14 17.36 -18.37 96.70
N ILE A 15 17.93 -19.58 96.72
CA ILE A 15 18.65 -20.11 95.53
C ILE A 15 17.68 -20.38 94.40
N ILE A 16 16.50 -20.97 94.66
CA ILE A 16 15.48 -21.21 93.65
C ILE A 16 14.98 -19.88 93.08
N ALA A 17 14.68 -18.89 93.90
CA ALA A 17 14.26 -17.57 93.46
C ALA A 17 15.35 -16.86 92.61
N ALA A 18 16.62 -16.93 93.08
CA ALA A 18 17.75 -16.36 92.36
C ALA A 18 17.98 -17.05 90.97
N THR A 19 17.87 -18.40 90.97
CA THR A 19 17.99 -19.17 89.68
C THR A 19 16.83 -18.87 88.74
N SER A 20 15.60 -18.79 89.28
CA SER A 20 14.42 -18.41 88.46
C SER A 20 14.53 -17.00 87.91
N LEU A 21 14.99 -16.06 88.76
CA LEU A 21 15.26 -14.69 88.28
C LEU A 21 16.36 -14.64 87.22
N PHE A 22 17.44 -15.39 87.38
CA PHE A 22 18.54 -15.48 86.44
C PHE A 22 18.08 -16.08 85.10
N LEU A 23 17.33 -17.17 85.15
CA LEU A 23 16.72 -17.76 83.92
C LEU A 23 15.74 -16.81 83.27
N PHE A 24 14.94 -16.06 84.02
CA PHE A 24 14.05 -15.03 83.51
C PHE A 24 14.83 -13.90 82.83
N LEU A 25 15.93 -13.44 83.43
CA LEU A 25 16.79 -12.39 82.82
C LEU A 25 17.45 -12.86 81.57
N ILE A 26 18.02 -14.08 81.51
CA ILE A 26 18.64 -14.66 80.31
C ILE A 26 17.60 -14.88 79.22
N SER A 27 16.49 -15.53 79.50
CA SER A 27 15.42 -15.80 78.54
C SER A 27 14.83 -14.48 78.02
N GLY A 28 14.64 -13.51 78.91
CA GLY A 28 14.16 -12.18 78.54
C GLY A 28 15.15 -11.42 77.68
N ALA A 29 16.45 -11.47 78.03
CA ALA A 29 17.48 -10.83 77.17
C ALA A 29 17.53 -11.44 75.76
N PHE A 30 17.26 -12.74 75.62
CA PHE A 30 17.18 -13.38 74.32
C PHE A 30 15.87 -13.03 73.54
N CYS A 31 14.70 -13.20 74.22
CA CYS A 31 13.39 -13.00 73.62
C CYS A 31 13.08 -11.53 73.26
N TYR A 32 13.65 -10.58 74.00
CA TYR A 32 13.50 -9.14 73.79
C TYR A 32 14.71 -8.49 73.15
N SER A 33 15.60 -9.30 72.53
CA SER A 33 16.76 -8.79 71.80
C SER A 33 16.38 -8.14 70.46
N LYS A 34 17.20 -7.18 69.98
CA LYS A 34 17.09 -6.58 68.63
C LYS A 34 17.00 -7.65 67.53
N ASN A 35 17.84 -8.70 67.67
CA ASN A 35 17.88 -9.80 66.68
C ASN A 35 16.60 -10.64 66.67
N HIS A 36 15.99 -10.85 67.89
CA HIS A 36 14.72 -11.57 67.98
C HIS A 36 13.59 -10.77 67.27
N CYS A 37 13.50 -9.49 67.53
CA CYS A 37 12.53 -8.60 66.89
C CYS A 37 12.67 -8.64 65.36
N ILE A 38 13.90 -8.51 64.79
CA ILE A 38 14.16 -8.59 63.37
C ILE A 38 13.67 -9.93 62.78
N ASN A 39 14.04 -11.05 63.44
CA ASN A 39 13.65 -12.37 62.93
C ASN A 39 12.13 -12.58 62.98
N ALA A 40 11.46 -12.16 64.06
CA ALA A 40 10.02 -12.26 64.19
C ALA A 40 9.28 -11.42 63.13
N TYR A 41 9.71 -10.19 62.92
CA TYR A 41 9.18 -9.33 61.88
C TYR A 41 9.36 -9.93 60.45
N LEU A 42 10.56 -10.40 60.15
CA LEU A 42 10.83 -10.99 58.83
C LEU A 42 10.05 -12.29 58.59
N LYS A 43 9.89 -13.12 59.63
CA LYS A 43 9.02 -14.30 59.61
C LYS A 43 7.56 -13.92 59.34
N ALA A 44 7.03 -12.92 60.05
CA ALA A 44 5.69 -12.41 59.87
C ALA A 44 5.49 -11.85 58.46
N ARG A 45 6.51 -11.13 57.92
CA ARG A 45 6.48 -10.56 56.58
C ARG A 45 6.51 -11.59 55.44
N SER A 46 7.05 -12.77 55.68
CA SER A 46 7.11 -13.90 54.72
C SER A 46 5.95 -14.89 54.89
N ALA A 47 5.08 -14.70 55.86
CA ALA A 47 3.95 -15.60 56.10
C ALA A 47 3.03 -15.70 54.87
N GLN A 48 2.65 -16.94 54.53
CA GLN A 48 1.84 -17.22 53.32
C GLN A 48 0.35 -16.91 53.52
N SER A 49 -0.12 -16.82 54.73
CA SER A 49 -1.52 -16.55 55.07
C SER A 49 -1.79 -15.07 55.35
N GLY A 50 -2.97 -14.58 54.97
CA GLY A 50 -3.49 -13.27 55.28
C GLY A 50 -2.80 -12.08 54.56
N PRO A 51 -3.32 -10.86 54.74
CA PRO A 51 -2.69 -9.63 54.26
C PRO A 51 -1.36 -9.38 54.98
N VAL A 52 -0.34 -8.97 54.23
CA VAL A 52 1.02 -8.79 54.79
C VAL A 52 1.04 -7.77 55.93
N PHE A 53 0.32 -6.65 55.76
CA PHE A 53 0.29 -5.61 56.80
C PHE A 53 -0.28 -6.14 58.13
N GLU A 54 -1.37 -6.89 58.10
CA GLU A 54 -1.95 -7.49 59.30
C GLU A 54 -0.97 -8.38 60.04
N ASN A 55 -0.13 -9.11 59.32
CA ASN A 55 0.88 -9.98 59.92
C ASN A 55 2.01 -9.20 60.59
N ILE A 56 2.34 -8.00 60.08
CA ILE A 56 3.51 -7.23 60.54
C ILE A 56 3.17 -6.01 61.40
N LYS A 57 1.92 -5.51 61.39
CA LYS A 57 1.53 -4.25 62.02
C LYS A 57 1.92 -4.17 63.50
N ALA A 58 1.89 -5.29 64.23
CA ALA A 58 2.29 -5.34 65.63
C ALA A 58 3.78 -5.02 65.87
N TYR A 59 4.61 -5.11 64.83
CA TYR A 59 6.03 -4.78 64.89
C TYR A 59 6.35 -3.36 64.41
N LEU A 60 5.41 -2.68 63.73
CA LEU A 60 5.64 -1.40 63.09
C LEU A 60 5.26 -0.22 63.97
N VAL A 61 6.14 0.76 64.02
CA VAL A 61 5.88 2.04 64.71
C VAL A 61 6.41 3.19 63.84
N TRP A 62 5.87 4.36 64.08
CA TRP A 62 6.43 5.59 63.53
C TRP A 62 7.76 5.92 64.21
N ASP A 63 8.76 6.36 63.44
CA ASP A 63 10.07 6.68 63.99
C ASP A 63 10.08 7.93 64.87
N ASP A 64 9.22 8.89 64.58
CA ASP A 64 9.11 10.18 65.30
C ASP A 64 8.29 10.07 66.59
N THR A 65 7.13 9.39 66.58
CA THR A 65 6.22 9.33 67.72
C THR A 65 6.32 8.05 68.57
N ASN A 66 6.91 7.00 68.00
CA ASN A 66 6.89 5.63 68.54
C ASN A 66 5.50 4.99 68.59
N GLU A 67 4.47 5.62 68.05
CA GLU A 67 3.11 5.09 67.99
C GLU A 67 3.01 3.99 66.93
N GLN A 68 2.11 3.04 67.12
CA GLN A 68 1.87 1.96 66.17
C GLN A 68 1.24 2.50 64.88
N ILE A 69 1.74 2.10 63.73
CA ILE A 69 1.16 2.46 62.44
C ILE A 69 -0.19 1.76 62.28
N THR A 70 -1.24 2.52 62.06
CA THR A 70 -2.63 2.05 61.93
C THR A 70 -2.93 1.55 60.52
N ASN A 71 -4.06 0.86 60.35
CA ASN A 71 -4.54 0.40 59.05
C ASN A 71 -4.82 1.57 58.08
N ASP A 72 -5.35 2.68 58.60
CA ASP A 72 -5.70 3.86 57.82
C ASP A 72 -4.43 4.57 57.33
N GLU A 73 -3.42 4.74 58.19
CA GLU A 73 -2.13 5.34 57.81
C GLU A 73 -1.36 4.48 56.80
N ALA A 74 -1.51 3.16 56.88
CA ALA A 74 -0.87 2.21 55.97
C ALA A 74 -1.69 1.89 54.70
N MET A 75 -2.89 2.49 54.55
CA MET A 75 -3.85 2.08 53.52
C MET A 75 -3.31 2.20 52.08
N TYR A 76 -2.48 3.18 51.78
CA TYR A 76 -1.89 3.39 50.48
C TYR A 76 -0.55 2.65 50.30
N THR A 77 0.01 2.06 51.38
CA THR A 77 1.33 1.42 51.33
C THR A 77 1.21 -0.02 50.88
N LYS A 78 2.01 -0.41 49.89
CA LYS A 78 2.06 -1.78 49.37
C LYS A 78 3.12 -2.58 50.13
N PHE A 79 2.73 -3.23 51.22
CA PHE A 79 3.60 -4.17 51.91
C PHE A 79 3.60 -5.52 51.20
N ARG A 80 4.69 -5.82 50.47
CA ARG A 80 4.84 -7.10 49.78
C ARG A 80 5.56 -8.15 50.61
N ARG A 81 5.30 -9.42 50.34
CA ARG A 81 6.06 -10.53 50.92
C ARG A 81 7.48 -10.51 50.37
N TYR A 82 8.44 -10.91 51.20
CA TYR A 82 9.82 -11.06 50.80
C TYR A 82 10.13 -12.48 50.36
N SER A 83 10.87 -12.65 49.32
CA SER A 83 11.50 -13.92 48.90
C SER A 83 12.63 -14.30 49.87
N GLN A 84 13.06 -15.55 49.84
CA GLN A 84 14.15 -16.02 50.71
C GLN A 84 15.47 -15.25 50.53
N LYS A 85 15.75 -14.81 49.29
CA LYS A 85 16.92 -13.97 49.00
C LYS A 85 16.78 -12.60 49.63
N GLU A 86 15.62 -11.97 49.48
CA GLU A 86 15.33 -10.66 50.04
C GLU A 86 15.31 -10.66 51.58
N LEU A 87 14.82 -11.73 52.20
CA LEU A 87 14.84 -11.85 53.68
C LEU A 87 16.25 -11.79 54.24
N ARG A 88 17.22 -12.41 53.56
CA ARG A 88 18.63 -12.37 54.00
C ARG A 88 19.19 -10.94 53.87
N GLN A 89 18.92 -10.28 52.76
CA GLN A 89 19.38 -8.91 52.56
C GLN A 89 18.73 -7.96 53.56
N LYS A 90 17.40 -8.00 53.71
CA LYS A 90 16.66 -7.15 54.63
C LYS A 90 17.07 -7.37 56.09
N LYS A 91 17.46 -8.58 56.46
CA LYS A 91 18.03 -8.85 57.78
C LYS A 91 19.35 -8.13 58.00
N GLN A 92 20.21 -8.09 56.98
CA GLN A 92 21.48 -7.34 57.04
C GLN A 92 21.22 -5.83 57.10
N ASP A 93 20.32 -5.33 56.25
CA ASP A 93 19.93 -3.92 56.20
C ASP A 93 19.43 -3.44 57.58
N LEU A 94 18.47 -4.17 58.19
CA LEU A 94 17.93 -3.84 59.48
C LEU A 94 18.94 -3.92 60.64
N LYS A 95 19.93 -4.79 60.55
CA LYS A 95 21.02 -4.83 61.53
C LYS A 95 21.96 -3.64 61.41
N ALA A 96 22.27 -3.22 60.20
CA ALA A 96 23.15 -2.13 59.88
C ALA A 96 22.46 -0.75 59.94
N ALA A 97 21.13 -0.70 59.97
CA ALA A 97 20.37 0.54 59.99
C ALA A 97 20.73 1.45 61.18
N SER A 98 20.96 2.73 60.88
CA SER A 98 21.22 3.82 61.81
C SER A 98 19.97 4.68 62.04
N GLN A 99 20.08 5.72 62.85
CA GLN A 99 18.98 6.68 63.07
C GLN A 99 18.57 7.45 61.82
N ASP A 100 19.46 7.56 60.83
CA ASP A 100 19.17 8.24 59.56
C ASP A 100 18.49 7.34 58.53
N SER A 101 18.44 6.05 58.79
CA SER A 101 17.81 5.10 57.88
C SER A 101 16.29 5.30 57.83
N ALA A 102 15.68 5.14 56.65
CA ALA A 102 14.24 5.24 56.44
C ALA A 102 13.45 4.19 57.24
N VAL A 103 14.08 3.05 57.50
CA VAL A 103 13.55 1.97 58.34
C VAL A 103 14.65 1.49 59.27
N GLN A 104 14.41 1.49 60.56
CA GLN A 104 15.37 1.06 61.58
C GLN A 104 14.74 0.19 62.66
N VAL A 105 15.58 -0.40 63.50
CA VAL A 105 15.11 -1.13 64.70
C VAL A 105 15.40 -0.26 65.90
N LYS A 106 14.35 0.21 66.55
CA LYS A 106 14.38 1.16 67.67
C LYS A 106 13.74 0.56 68.92
N SER A 107 14.26 0.89 70.07
CA SER A 107 13.60 0.59 71.36
C SER A 107 12.60 1.69 71.66
N VAL A 108 11.32 1.35 71.74
CA VAL A 108 10.22 2.29 72.03
C VAL A 108 9.79 2.35 73.49
N GLY A 109 10.43 1.54 74.35
CA GLY A 109 10.10 1.45 75.76
C GLY A 109 10.75 0.23 76.41
N ARG A 110 10.20 -0.18 77.53
CA ARG A 110 10.65 -1.38 78.29
C ARG A 110 9.49 -2.32 78.62
N ARG A 111 9.75 -3.62 78.40
CA ARG A 111 8.85 -4.68 78.89
C ARG A 111 9.31 -5.19 80.24
N PHE A 112 8.37 -5.44 81.06
CA PHE A 112 8.66 -5.83 82.47
C PHE A 112 9.68 -4.89 83.13
N TRP A 113 9.71 -3.59 82.75
CA TRP A 113 10.59 -2.54 83.28
C TRP A 113 12.09 -2.76 83.07
N ILE A 114 12.48 -3.91 82.51
CA ILE A 114 13.87 -4.34 82.41
C ILE A 114 14.31 -4.47 80.95
N PHE A 115 13.53 -5.18 80.13
CA PHE A 115 13.90 -5.52 78.78
C PHE A 115 13.48 -4.44 77.76
N PRO A 116 14.31 -4.09 76.74
CA PRO A 116 13.93 -3.15 75.72
C PRO A 116 12.79 -3.72 74.87
N ASP A 117 11.81 -2.88 74.53
CA ASP A 117 10.77 -3.21 73.50
C ASP A 117 11.21 -2.72 72.14
N TYR A 118 11.87 -3.61 71.35
CA TYR A 118 12.31 -3.29 70.04
C TYR A 118 11.17 -3.38 69.01
N ARG A 119 11.08 -2.36 68.16
CA ARG A 119 10.14 -2.26 67.04
C ARG A 119 10.86 -1.88 65.76
N ILE A 120 10.20 -2.12 64.63
CA ILE A 120 10.62 -1.63 63.32
C ILE A 120 10.04 -0.23 63.17
N ALA A 121 10.87 0.77 63.34
CA ALA A 121 10.51 2.17 63.20
C ALA A 121 10.64 2.61 61.76
N ILE A 122 9.58 3.19 61.21
CA ILE A 122 9.51 3.67 59.83
C ILE A 122 9.39 5.19 59.84
N LYS A 123 10.25 5.89 59.13
CA LYS A 123 10.15 7.34 58.98
C LYS A 123 8.88 7.72 58.22
N PRO A 124 8.13 8.72 58.67
CA PRO A 124 7.05 9.29 57.87
C PRO A 124 7.63 10.05 56.68
N MET A 125 6.94 10.02 55.55
CA MET A 125 7.20 10.83 54.39
C MET A 125 5.91 11.47 53.87
N ASP A 126 6.05 12.62 53.25
CA ASP A 126 4.98 13.27 52.54
C ASP A 126 5.14 13.00 51.04
N LEU A 127 4.03 12.86 50.33
CA LEU A 127 4.04 12.68 48.87
C LEU A 127 3.03 13.63 48.25
N THR A 128 3.45 14.37 47.24
CA THR A 128 2.57 15.26 46.47
C THR A 128 2.33 14.67 45.09
N ILE A 129 1.07 14.55 44.68
CA ILE A 129 0.68 14.12 43.36
C ILE A 129 0.06 15.31 42.63
N LYS A 130 0.57 15.60 41.42
CA LYS A 130 0.08 16.68 40.54
C LYS A 130 -0.43 16.13 39.24
N THR A 131 -1.41 16.80 38.64
CA THR A 131 -1.88 16.54 37.27
C THR A 131 -2.59 17.77 36.70
N ASN A 132 -2.58 17.90 35.39
CA ASN A 132 -3.33 18.91 34.64
C ASN A 132 -4.58 18.34 33.95
N VAL A 133 -4.97 17.09 34.25
CA VAL A 133 -6.15 16.45 33.68
C VAL A 133 -7.32 16.60 34.66
N PRO A 134 -8.34 17.42 34.36
CA PRO A 134 -9.53 17.55 35.21
C PRO A 134 -10.37 16.28 35.21
N GLN A 135 -11.11 16.07 36.28
CA GLN A 135 -12.02 14.94 36.47
C GLN A 135 -11.38 13.56 36.34
N ALA A 136 -10.06 13.47 36.53
CA ALA A 136 -9.33 12.21 36.56
C ALA A 136 -9.32 11.60 37.96
N ASP A 137 -9.48 10.29 38.04
CA ASP A 137 -9.23 9.53 39.27
C ASP A 137 -7.73 9.52 39.56
N VAL A 138 -7.34 10.05 40.69
CA VAL A 138 -5.95 10.03 41.18
C VAL A 138 -5.81 8.84 42.12
N LEU A 139 -4.88 7.95 41.82
CA LEU A 139 -4.67 6.73 42.58
C LEU A 139 -3.23 6.63 43.11
N LEU A 140 -3.06 6.09 44.30
CA LEU A 140 -1.76 5.69 44.82
C LEU A 140 -1.79 4.18 45.11
N ASN A 141 -0.86 3.42 44.53
CA ASN A 141 -0.84 1.96 44.59
C ASN A 141 -2.21 1.31 44.31
N HIS A 142 -2.89 1.80 43.26
CA HIS A 142 -4.23 1.37 42.80
C HIS A 142 -5.41 1.75 43.68
N LYS A 143 -5.20 2.44 44.80
CA LYS A 143 -6.27 2.96 45.64
C LYS A 143 -6.54 4.43 45.32
N LYS A 144 -7.81 4.79 45.21
CA LYS A 144 -8.23 6.16 44.90
C LYS A 144 -7.91 7.08 46.08
N VAL A 145 -7.21 8.16 45.77
CA VAL A 145 -6.82 9.22 46.71
C VAL A 145 -7.77 10.41 46.57
N ALA A 146 -8.02 10.82 45.33
CA ALA A 146 -8.83 11.99 45.00
C ALA A 146 -9.41 11.89 43.60
N VAL A 147 -10.22 12.87 43.23
CA VAL A 147 -10.55 13.21 41.84
C VAL A 147 -9.99 14.61 41.59
N SER A 148 -9.26 14.80 40.52
CA SER A 148 -8.77 16.12 40.13
C SER A 148 -9.92 17.05 39.74
N ASP A 149 -9.91 18.28 40.24
CA ASP A 149 -10.96 19.29 40.02
C ASP A 149 -10.56 20.38 39.01
N SER A 150 -9.30 20.43 38.64
CA SER A 150 -8.74 21.49 37.80
C SER A 150 -7.51 21.05 36.99
N GLU A 151 -7.08 21.87 36.06
CA GLU A 151 -5.83 21.71 35.27
C GLU A 151 -4.57 21.98 36.09
N GLN A 152 -4.71 22.45 37.33
CA GLN A 152 -3.59 22.68 38.26
C GLN A 152 -3.78 21.88 39.56
N PHE A 153 -4.36 20.69 39.44
CA PHE A 153 -4.65 19.86 40.60
C PHE A 153 -3.38 19.38 41.28
N SER A 154 -3.40 19.48 42.60
CA SER A 154 -2.34 18.98 43.50
C SER A 154 -2.95 18.43 44.78
N VAL A 155 -2.59 17.23 45.16
CA VAL A 155 -2.97 16.62 46.41
C VAL A 155 -1.71 16.21 47.18
N LYS A 156 -1.63 16.64 48.44
CA LYS A 156 -0.59 16.24 49.37
C LYS A 156 -1.11 15.12 50.26
N LEU A 157 -0.34 14.05 50.38
CA LEU A 157 -0.56 12.95 51.28
C LEU A 157 0.52 13.01 52.37
N ASP A 158 0.13 13.40 53.52
CA ASP A 158 1.03 13.53 54.65
C ASP A 158 1.20 12.21 55.41
N ARG A 159 2.36 12.03 55.98
CA ARG A 159 2.66 10.96 56.92
C ARG A 159 2.44 9.55 56.36
N LEU A 160 2.92 9.29 55.15
CA LEU A 160 2.96 7.94 54.60
C LEU A 160 4.17 7.17 55.16
N PRO A 161 4.05 5.85 55.40
CA PRO A 161 5.23 5.03 55.68
C PRO A 161 6.24 5.09 54.54
N THR A 162 7.52 5.34 54.80
CA THR A 162 8.54 5.32 53.72
C THR A 162 8.58 3.96 53.05
N ALA A 163 8.20 3.92 51.80
CA ALA A 163 8.07 2.72 50.95
C ALA A 163 8.09 3.08 49.45
N GLU A 164 7.97 2.08 48.61
CA GLU A 164 7.76 2.26 47.17
C GLU A 164 6.30 2.64 46.89
N TYR A 165 6.09 3.70 46.12
CA TYR A 165 4.77 4.16 45.72
C TYR A 165 4.71 4.33 44.21
N THR A 166 3.55 4.00 43.64
CA THR A 166 3.24 4.30 42.23
C THR A 166 1.94 5.12 42.20
N ALA A 167 2.04 6.37 41.82
CA ALA A 167 0.88 7.19 41.56
C ALA A 167 0.40 6.94 40.13
N SER A 168 -0.90 7.03 39.91
CA SER A 168 -1.49 6.96 38.57
C SER A 168 -2.73 7.84 38.49
N ILE A 169 -2.99 8.35 37.28
CA ILE A 169 -4.27 8.98 36.93
C ILE A 169 -5.03 8.14 35.92
N ARG A 170 -6.36 8.22 36.01
CA ARG A 170 -7.28 7.67 35.00
C ARG A 170 -8.36 8.72 34.75
N GLY A 171 -8.40 9.22 33.53
CA GLY A 171 -9.34 10.28 33.13
C GLY A 171 -9.72 10.16 31.66
N LYS A 172 -10.45 11.16 31.20
CA LYS A 172 -10.78 11.34 29.78
C LYS A 172 -10.54 12.78 29.38
N HIS A 173 -10.04 12.99 28.17
CA HIS A 173 -9.96 14.29 27.53
C HIS A 173 -10.49 14.16 26.11
N ASN A 174 -11.47 14.97 25.72
CA ASN A 174 -12.13 14.92 24.42
C ASN A 174 -12.60 13.50 24.02
N GLY A 175 -13.16 12.74 24.99
CA GLY A 175 -13.62 11.37 24.79
C GLY A 175 -12.51 10.30 24.81
N ARG A 176 -11.24 10.68 24.87
CA ARG A 176 -10.07 9.79 24.89
C ARG A 176 -9.67 9.43 26.33
N ASN A 177 -9.35 8.17 26.55
CA ASN A 177 -8.87 7.70 27.85
C ASN A 177 -7.42 8.13 28.08
N ILE A 178 -7.16 8.73 29.24
CA ILE A 178 -5.83 9.09 29.72
C ILE A 178 -5.46 8.18 30.88
N LYS A 179 -4.26 7.60 30.83
CA LYS A 179 -3.67 6.83 31.91
C LYS A 179 -2.18 7.15 31.99
N VAL A 180 -1.77 7.74 33.09
CA VAL A 180 -0.37 8.04 33.38
C VAL A 180 0.02 7.38 34.68
N ASN A 181 1.23 6.84 34.78
CA ASN A 181 1.77 6.24 35.98
C ASN A 181 3.16 6.83 36.25
N LYS A 182 3.49 7.12 37.49
CA LYS A 182 4.83 7.50 37.92
C LYS A 182 5.15 6.85 39.25
N SER A 183 6.35 6.31 39.35
CA SER A 183 6.80 5.69 40.61
C SER A 183 7.71 6.65 41.36
N TYR A 184 7.58 6.63 42.70
CA TYR A 184 8.50 7.32 43.60
C TYR A 184 9.84 6.58 43.57
N ASP A 185 10.91 7.29 43.27
CA ASP A 185 12.27 6.78 43.12
C ASP A 185 13.11 6.83 44.39
N GLY A 186 12.57 7.46 45.45
CA GLY A 186 13.26 7.66 46.71
C GLY A 186 13.78 9.07 46.96
N ASP A 187 13.88 9.89 45.90
CA ASP A 187 14.49 11.22 46.00
C ASP A 187 13.46 12.35 45.92
N ASN A 188 12.59 12.33 44.90
CA ASN A 188 11.63 13.41 44.67
C ASN A 188 10.23 13.05 45.17
N PRO A 189 9.72 13.69 46.24
CA PRO A 189 8.39 13.43 46.80
C PRO A 189 7.26 14.04 45.95
N VAL A 190 7.53 14.65 44.81
CA VAL A 190 6.54 15.21 43.90
C VAL A 190 6.41 14.31 42.67
N LEU A 191 5.27 13.66 42.54
CA LEU A 191 4.91 12.85 41.36
C LEU A 191 4.01 13.68 40.47
N ASP A 192 4.61 14.28 39.43
CA ASP A 192 3.89 15.04 38.42
C ASP A 192 3.40 14.08 37.32
N LEU A 193 2.07 13.96 37.22
CA LEU A 193 1.34 13.12 36.28
C LEU A 193 0.66 13.98 35.18
N SER A 194 1.14 15.22 35.00
CA SER A 194 0.64 16.10 33.93
C SER A 194 0.95 15.51 32.56
N VAL A 195 0.07 15.77 31.59
CA VAL A 195 0.21 15.38 30.19
C VAL A 195 0.38 16.64 29.34
N SER A 196 1.12 16.51 28.24
CA SER A 196 1.18 17.53 27.20
C SER A 196 0.07 17.26 26.19
N PHE A 197 -0.72 18.29 25.89
CA PHE A 197 -1.70 18.24 24.80
C PHE A 197 -1.04 18.83 23.56
N ARG A 198 -1.14 18.14 22.41
CA ARG A 198 -0.48 18.55 21.18
C ARG A 198 -1.37 18.33 19.97
N THR A 199 -1.27 19.25 19.04
CA THR A 199 -1.87 19.20 17.71
C THR A 199 -0.75 19.00 16.70
N PHE A 200 -0.85 18.00 15.84
CA PHE A 200 0.18 17.66 14.85
C PHE A 200 -0.40 16.88 13.67
N LEU A 201 0.29 16.90 12.54
CA LEU A 201 -0.07 16.16 11.34
C LEU A 201 0.61 14.78 11.37
N VAL A 202 -0.15 13.73 11.11
CA VAL A 202 0.42 12.40 10.82
C VAL A 202 0.39 12.18 9.32
N THR A 203 1.52 11.77 8.75
CA THR A 203 1.66 11.40 7.34
C THR A 203 2.13 9.96 7.20
N SER A 204 1.81 9.31 6.07
CA SER A 204 2.25 7.96 5.75
C SER A 204 2.40 7.77 4.25
N ASN A 205 3.32 6.88 3.85
CA ASN A 205 3.43 6.39 2.48
C ASN A 205 2.30 5.42 2.08
N ALA A 206 1.49 4.95 3.04
CA ALA A 206 0.26 4.22 2.77
C ALA A 206 -0.91 5.19 2.68
N LYS A 207 -1.63 5.20 1.55
CA LYS A 207 -2.72 6.16 1.29
C LYS A 207 -3.90 6.00 2.25
N GLN A 208 -4.13 4.79 2.77
CA GLN A 208 -5.24 4.47 3.68
C GLN A 208 -4.75 3.59 4.82
N GLY A 209 -5.34 3.77 5.99
CA GLY A 209 -5.07 2.96 7.17
C GLY A 209 -5.59 3.63 8.42
N ASP A 210 -5.82 2.82 9.45
CA ASP A 210 -6.25 3.30 10.75
C ASP A 210 -5.05 3.64 11.61
N LEU A 211 -5.05 4.84 12.19
CA LEU A 211 -4.04 5.30 13.12
C LEU A 211 -4.41 4.89 14.54
N TYR A 212 -3.44 4.35 15.24
CA TYR A 212 -3.55 3.94 16.65
C TYR A 212 -2.48 4.62 17.48
N PHE A 213 -2.89 5.09 18.68
CA PHE A 213 -1.97 5.50 19.74
C PHE A 213 -2.23 4.62 20.96
N ASP A 214 -1.20 3.93 21.43
CA ASP A 214 -1.29 2.99 22.58
C ASP A 214 -2.49 2.02 22.46
N ASP A 215 -2.68 1.43 21.28
CA ASP A 215 -3.79 0.54 20.92
C ASP A 215 -5.19 1.19 20.90
N ASN A 216 -5.31 2.52 21.10
CA ASN A 216 -6.55 3.26 20.88
C ASN A 216 -6.63 3.74 19.44
N HIS A 217 -7.75 3.45 18.78
CA HIS A 217 -8.02 3.97 17.43
C HIS A 217 -8.24 5.49 17.49
N ILE A 218 -7.47 6.24 16.70
CA ILE A 218 -7.48 7.70 16.65
C ILE A 218 -8.31 8.20 15.47
N GLY A 219 -8.17 7.55 14.32
CA GLY A 219 -8.85 7.91 13.10
C GLY A 219 -8.29 7.12 11.91
N THR A 220 -8.85 7.38 10.74
CA THR A 220 -8.41 6.75 9.47
C THR A 220 -7.74 7.80 8.60
N LEU A 221 -6.56 7.49 8.08
CA LEU A 221 -5.83 8.34 7.15
C LEU A 221 -6.61 8.50 5.84
N LYS A 222 -6.61 9.71 5.30
CA LYS A 222 -7.12 10.04 3.96
C LYS A 222 -5.94 10.53 3.12
N ASP A 223 -5.71 9.88 2.00
CA ASP A 223 -4.56 10.17 1.12
C ASP A 223 -3.22 10.22 1.88
N GLY A 224 -3.07 9.31 2.84
CA GLY A 224 -1.87 9.19 3.65
C GLY A 224 -1.72 10.25 4.75
N GLN A 225 -2.78 10.98 5.10
CA GLN A 225 -2.71 12.06 6.08
C GLN A 225 -3.86 12.01 7.09
N LEU A 226 -3.55 12.40 8.33
CA LEU A 226 -4.55 12.63 9.39
C LEU A 226 -4.07 13.75 10.32
N GLN A 227 -4.90 14.80 10.45
CA GLN A 227 -4.69 15.84 11.47
C GLN A 227 -5.13 15.31 12.83
N VAL A 228 -4.22 15.35 13.80
CA VAL A 228 -4.49 15.00 15.20
C VAL A 228 -4.54 16.28 16.00
N GLU A 229 -5.67 16.53 16.64
CA GLU A 229 -5.90 17.76 17.41
C GLU A 229 -5.96 17.45 18.90
N ASP A 230 -5.29 18.30 19.69
CA ASP A 230 -5.38 18.33 21.14
C ASP A 230 -5.27 16.92 21.79
N TYR A 231 -4.23 16.19 21.38
CA TYR A 231 -3.99 14.83 21.86
C TYR A 231 -3.15 14.84 23.14
N PRO A 232 -3.57 14.12 24.19
CA PRO A 232 -2.80 13.99 25.42
C PRO A 232 -1.59 13.06 25.20
N VAL A 233 -0.43 13.64 24.97
CA VAL A 233 0.82 12.90 24.79
C VAL A 233 1.40 12.54 26.16
N THR A 234 1.65 11.26 26.37
CA THR A 234 2.32 10.74 27.55
C THR A 234 3.75 10.30 27.20
N GLU A 235 4.61 10.21 28.20
CA GLU A 235 6.05 9.92 28.05
C GLU A 235 6.36 8.62 27.28
N ASN A 236 5.47 7.63 27.37
CA ASN A 236 5.63 6.33 26.69
C ASN A 236 4.63 6.10 25.55
N ALA A 237 3.90 7.13 25.15
CA ALA A 237 2.91 7.02 24.08
C ALA A 237 3.54 6.64 22.74
N GLN A 238 2.94 5.69 22.05
CA GLN A 238 3.42 5.18 20.76
C GLN A 238 2.33 5.22 19.72
N ALA A 239 2.70 5.68 18.53
CA ALA A 239 1.85 5.69 17.34
C ALA A 239 2.20 4.54 16.40
N TYR A 240 1.22 3.97 15.75
CA TYR A 240 1.39 3.07 14.62
C TYR A 240 0.16 3.11 13.71
N MET A 241 0.37 2.74 12.47
CA MET A 241 -0.70 2.57 11.50
C MET A 241 -0.98 1.08 11.26
N LYS A 242 -2.25 0.78 10.97
CA LYS A 242 -2.72 -0.57 10.69
C LYS A 242 -3.79 -0.54 9.61
N THR A 243 -3.72 -1.49 8.67
CA THR A 243 -4.77 -1.74 7.68
C THR A 243 -5.05 -3.23 7.61
N THR A 244 -6.31 -3.62 7.64
CA THR A 244 -6.71 -5.03 7.57
C THR A 244 -7.22 -5.34 6.16
N PHE A 245 -6.61 -6.32 5.52
CA PHE A 245 -7.00 -6.85 4.22
C PHE A 245 -7.48 -8.30 4.37
N PRO A 246 -8.19 -8.86 3.35
CA PRO A 246 -8.63 -10.25 3.37
C PRO A 246 -7.48 -11.27 3.52
N ASP A 247 -6.28 -10.91 3.06
CA ASP A 247 -5.06 -11.74 3.09
C ASP A 247 -4.13 -11.42 4.29
N GLY A 248 -4.55 -10.56 5.21
CA GLY A 248 -3.82 -10.28 6.44
C GLY A 248 -3.76 -8.81 6.83
N GLU A 249 -3.03 -8.54 7.90
CA GLU A 249 -2.85 -7.21 8.46
C GLU A 249 -1.53 -6.59 7.98
N LEU A 250 -1.61 -5.37 7.49
CA LEU A 250 -0.48 -4.50 7.23
C LEU A 250 -0.32 -3.57 8.42
N ARG A 251 0.89 -3.48 8.98
CA ARG A 251 1.19 -2.65 10.15
C ARG A 251 2.53 -1.95 10.01
N SER A 252 2.58 -0.68 10.40
CA SER A 252 3.83 0.05 10.51
C SER A 252 4.63 -0.38 11.75
N GLN A 253 5.86 0.07 11.84
CA GLN A 253 6.59 0.11 13.11
C GLN A 253 5.90 1.05 14.09
N LYS A 254 6.27 0.96 15.36
CA LYS A 254 5.81 1.87 16.41
C LYS A 254 6.76 3.08 16.51
N TYR A 255 6.18 4.27 16.59
CA TYR A 255 6.87 5.55 16.69
C TYR A 255 6.57 6.20 18.03
N ALA A 256 7.58 6.73 18.71
CA ALA A 256 7.39 7.46 19.96
C ALA A 256 6.67 8.80 19.70
N LEU A 257 5.68 9.12 20.54
CA LEU A 257 4.96 10.40 20.48
C LEU A 257 5.56 11.47 21.38
N ALA A 258 6.37 11.08 22.36
CA ALA A 258 6.94 12.00 23.35
C ALA A 258 7.74 13.14 22.69
N ASP A 259 8.43 12.86 21.60
CA ASP A 259 9.29 13.80 20.88
C ASP A 259 8.56 14.63 19.79
N VAL A 260 7.27 14.37 19.56
CA VAL A 260 6.49 15.10 18.56
C VAL A 260 6.10 16.46 19.13
N GLU A 261 6.59 17.53 18.54
CA GLU A 261 6.31 18.91 18.96
C GLU A 261 4.92 19.39 18.49
N GLU A 262 4.44 20.48 19.11
CA GLU A 262 3.22 21.17 18.66
C GLU A 262 3.37 21.67 17.22
N GLY A 263 2.41 21.37 16.36
CA GLY A 263 2.43 21.75 14.94
C GLY A 263 3.38 20.93 14.06
N ALA A 264 4.08 19.93 14.60
CA ALA A 264 5.02 19.09 13.84
C ALA A 264 4.31 18.13 12.89
N THR A 265 5.09 17.46 12.05
CA THR A 265 4.61 16.32 11.23
C THR A 265 5.28 15.05 11.72
N LEU A 266 4.48 14.04 12.06
CA LEU A 266 4.92 12.68 12.36
C LEU A 266 4.76 11.81 11.12
N GLU A 267 5.86 11.38 10.54
CA GLU A 267 5.86 10.46 9.41
C GLU A 267 5.87 9.01 9.91
N ILE A 268 4.84 8.24 9.52
CA ILE A 268 4.71 6.81 9.85
C ILE A 268 4.86 5.99 8.56
N LEU A 269 6.02 5.38 8.38
CA LEU A 269 6.32 4.59 7.20
C LEU A 269 5.89 3.12 7.38
N VAL A 270 5.27 2.61 6.34
CA VAL A 270 4.98 1.19 6.16
C VAL A 270 6.00 0.60 5.19
N THR A 271 6.64 -0.48 5.59
CA THR A 271 7.62 -1.17 4.75
C THR A 271 6.96 -2.07 3.72
N ASP A 272 7.67 -2.38 2.67
CA ASP A 272 7.27 -3.36 1.64
C ASP A 272 6.03 -2.96 0.81
N LEU A 273 5.69 -1.68 0.73
CA LEU A 273 4.68 -1.20 -0.21
C LEU A 273 5.24 -1.16 -1.65
N LEU A 274 4.34 -1.33 -2.62
CA LEU A 274 4.66 -1.04 -4.01
C LEU A 274 4.56 0.48 -4.24
N GLU A 275 5.64 1.07 -4.72
CA GLU A 275 5.69 2.48 -5.11
C GLU A 275 5.09 2.67 -6.51
N GLU A 276 4.48 3.84 -6.79
CA GLU A 276 3.84 4.13 -8.08
C GLU A 276 4.84 4.05 -9.25
N ASP A 277 6.05 4.57 -9.07
CA ASP A 277 7.10 4.52 -10.08
C ASP A 277 7.47 3.07 -10.42
N LYS A 278 7.61 2.21 -9.41
CA LYS A 278 7.88 0.78 -9.59
C LYS A 278 6.72 0.02 -10.24
N ALA A 279 5.49 0.43 -9.95
CA ALA A 279 4.32 -0.12 -10.63
C ALA A 279 4.30 0.28 -12.11
N GLY A 280 4.64 1.53 -12.44
CA GLY A 280 4.79 2.02 -13.81
C GLY A 280 5.90 1.29 -14.56
N GLU A 281 7.10 1.15 -13.96
CA GLU A 281 8.22 0.38 -14.53
C GLU A 281 7.82 -1.09 -14.83
N LEU A 282 7.04 -1.71 -13.94
CA LEU A 282 6.55 -3.08 -14.13
C LEU A 282 5.59 -3.18 -15.33
N LEU A 283 4.70 -2.19 -15.51
CA LEU A 283 3.81 -2.12 -16.66
C LEU A 283 4.62 -1.98 -17.96
N VAL A 284 5.57 -1.05 -18.03
CA VAL A 284 6.45 -0.88 -19.19
C VAL A 284 7.18 -2.18 -19.49
N SER A 285 7.77 -2.81 -18.46
CA SER A 285 8.45 -4.10 -18.61
C SER A 285 7.55 -5.19 -19.18
N ALA A 286 6.25 -5.19 -18.84
CA ALA A 286 5.30 -6.16 -19.38
C ALA A 286 5.09 -6.01 -20.89
N PHE A 287 5.00 -4.77 -21.37
CA PHE A 287 4.88 -4.48 -22.79
C PHE A 287 6.21 -4.68 -23.53
N ASP A 288 7.35 -4.45 -22.90
CA ASP A 288 8.66 -4.79 -23.46
C ASP A 288 8.80 -6.29 -23.72
N GLN A 289 8.25 -7.15 -22.85
CA GLN A 289 8.21 -8.59 -23.10
C GLN A 289 7.33 -8.94 -24.31
N LEU A 290 6.22 -8.22 -24.51
CA LEU A 290 5.39 -8.36 -25.71
C LEU A 290 6.17 -7.95 -26.97
N MET A 291 6.86 -6.82 -26.93
CA MET A 291 7.67 -6.33 -28.06
C MET A 291 8.83 -7.28 -28.38
N HIS A 292 9.47 -7.84 -27.34
CA HIS A 292 10.49 -8.87 -27.54
C HIS A 292 9.92 -10.10 -28.28
N TYR A 293 8.75 -10.61 -27.83
CA TYR A 293 8.09 -11.73 -28.49
C TYR A 293 7.76 -11.43 -29.95
N LEU A 294 7.25 -10.23 -30.25
CA LEU A 294 6.92 -9.84 -31.63
C LEU A 294 8.15 -9.77 -32.54
N SER A 295 9.27 -9.30 -32.01
CA SER A 295 10.51 -9.14 -32.79
C SER A 295 11.26 -10.45 -33.01
N THR A 296 11.17 -11.40 -32.05
CA THR A 296 11.97 -12.63 -32.07
C THR A 296 11.16 -13.90 -32.34
N GLY A 297 9.84 -13.85 -32.19
CA GLY A 297 8.96 -15.03 -32.18
C GLY A 297 9.10 -15.93 -30.94
N GLN A 298 9.95 -15.54 -29.98
CA GLN A 298 10.25 -16.34 -28.79
C GLN A 298 9.98 -15.58 -27.50
N ASP A 299 9.57 -16.31 -26.50
CA ASP A 299 9.41 -15.77 -25.15
C ASP A 299 10.79 -15.45 -24.53
N SER A 300 10.90 -14.28 -23.88
CA SER A 300 12.12 -13.85 -23.21
C SER A 300 12.45 -14.74 -22.01
N SER A 301 13.73 -14.95 -21.74
CA SER A 301 14.20 -15.63 -20.50
C SER A 301 13.80 -14.89 -19.22
N ASN A 302 13.54 -13.58 -19.31
CA ASN A 302 13.22 -12.72 -18.18
C ASN A 302 11.72 -12.65 -17.85
N LEU A 303 10.85 -13.40 -18.53
CA LEU A 303 9.40 -13.36 -18.26
C LEU A 303 9.03 -13.59 -16.79
N ARG A 304 9.76 -14.44 -16.09
CA ARG A 304 9.49 -14.75 -14.68
C ARG A 304 9.85 -13.63 -13.72
N SER A 305 10.60 -12.62 -14.15
CA SER A 305 10.84 -11.41 -13.35
C SER A 305 9.74 -10.36 -13.50
N VAL A 306 8.84 -10.53 -14.47
CA VAL A 306 7.71 -9.62 -14.72
C VAL A 306 6.37 -10.28 -14.43
N PHE A 307 6.21 -11.55 -14.82
CA PHE A 307 4.94 -12.27 -14.75
C PHE A 307 5.03 -13.48 -13.81
N GLU A 308 4.12 -13.57 -12.85
CA GLU A 308 3.87 -14.80 -12.09
C GLU A 308 3.54 -15.94 -13.07
N ALA A 309 4.16 -17.10 -12.93
CA ALA A 309 4.10 -18.23 -13.85
C ALA A 309 4.70 -17.98 -15.26
N GLY A 310 5.40 -16.88 -15.52
CA GLY A 310 6.11 -16.58 -16.75
C GLY A 310 5.21 -16.64 -17.98
N ALA A 311 5.56 -17.42 -19.01
CA ALA A 311 4.82 -17.55 -20.26
C ALA A 311 3.37 -18.07 -20.11
N SER A 312 3.07 -18.74 -18.99
CA SER A 312 1.72 -19.23 -18.67
C SER A 312 0.83 -18.16 -18.06
N ASN A 313 1.35 -16.96 -17.76
CA ASN A 313 0.57 -15.87 -17.20
C ASN A 313 -0.59 -15.47 -18.11
N ALA A 314 -1.79 -15.37 -17.55
CA ALA A 314 -2.99 -15.11 -18.33
C ALA A 314 -3.01 -13.70 -18.95
N PHE A 315 -2.44 -12.69 -18.25
CA PHE A 315 -2.32 -11.35 -18.82
C PHE A 315 -1.34 -11.31 -19.99
N TYR A 316 -0.16 -11.94 -19.85
CA TYR A 316 0.82 -12.02 -20.93
C TYR A 316 0.27 -12.75 -22.17
N ARG A 317 -0.46 -13.85 -21.95
CA ARG A 317 -1.15 -14.54 -23.07
C ARG A 317 -2.20 -13.64 -23.72
N GLY A 318 -2.97 -12.92 -22.90
CA GLY A 318 -3.95 -11.95 -23.41
C GLY A 318 -3.31 -10.82 -24.22
N LEU A 319 -2.14 -10.31 -23.83
CA LEU A 319 -1.38 -9.33 -24.61
C LEU A 319 -1.02 -9.90 -25.99
N LYS A 320 -0.51 -11.13 -26.07
CA LYS A 320 -0.20 -11.79 -27.35
C LYS A 320 -1.44 -12.01 -28.21
N GLU A 321 -2.55 -12.44 -27.61
CA GLU A 321 -3.81 -12.64 -28.35
C GLU A 321 -4.40 -11.32 -28.87
N SER A 322 -4.29 -10.22 -28.12
CA SER A 322 -4.86 -8.92 -28.50
C SER A 322 -4.30 -8.36 -29.81
N ILE A 323 -3.11 -8.76 -30.20
CA ILE A 323 -2.43 -8.29 -31.42
C ILE A 323 -2.49 -9.29 -32.57
N LYS A 324 -2.87 -10.54 -32.36
CA LYS A 324 -2.92 -11.57 -33.41
C LYS A 324 -3.77 -11.14 -34.60
N ALA A 325 -4.93 -10.54 -34.34
CA ALA A 325 -5.83 -10.06 -35.38
C ALA A 325 -5.20 -9.00 -36.30
N LYS A 326 -4.09 -8.38 -35.92
CA LYS A 326 -3.39 -7.35 -36.70
C LYS A 326 -2.16 -7.91 -37.42
N PHE A 327 -1.51 -8.95 -36.88
CA PHE A 327 -0.27 -9.52 -37.44
C PHE A 327 -0.43 -10.86 -38.12
N GLN A 328 -1.47 -11.62 -37.86
CA GLN A 328 -1.57 -13.04 -38.25
C GLN A 328 -2.87 -13.41 -38.97
N THR A 329 -3.58 -12.46 -39.55
CA THR A 329 -4.77 -12.77 -40.36
C THR A 329 -4.38 -12.85 -41.87
N ASP A 330 -5.14 -13.61 -42.62
CA ASP A 330 -4.94 -13.71 -44.08
C ASP A 330 -5.16 -12.40 -44.81
N THR A 331 -5.93 -11.47 -44.20
CA THR A 331 -6.33 -10.21 -44.81
C THR A 331 -5.65 -8.97 -44.23
N ARG A 332 -4.91 -9.11 -43.11
CA ARG A 332 -4.21 -7.99 -42.47
C ARG A 332 -2.94 -8.48 -41.80
N LYS A 333 -1.80 -8.02 -42.27
CA LYS A 333 -0.48 -8.33 -41.71
C LYS A 333 0.24 -7.02 -41.44
N ALA A 334 0.20 -6.54 -40.20
CA ALA A 334 0.98 -5.37 -39.83
C ALA A 334 2.47 -5.67 -39.97
N SER A 335 3.23 -4.73 -40.51
CA SER A 335 4.68 -4.83 -40.64
C SER A 335 5.39 -4.49 -39.32
N ARG A 336 4.79 -3.62 -38.51
CA ARG A 336 5.35 -3.16 -37.22
C ARG A 336 4.26 -2.74 -36.24
N LEU A 337 4.51 -2.97 -34.95
CA LEU A 337 3.82 -2.35 -33.81
C LEU A 337 4.78 -1.40 -33.12
N ASN A 338 4.30 -0.22 -32.79
CA ASN A 338 4.86 0.72 -31.83
C ASN A 338 3.95 0.84 -30.64
N ILE A 339 4.53 1.05 -29.43
CA ILE A 339 3.78 1.35 -28.20
C ILE A 339 4.39 2.63 -27.60
N PRO A 340 3.99 3.81 -28.10
CA PRO A 340 4.63 5.07 -27.72
C PRO A 340 4.30 5.52 -26.30
N SER A 341 3.24 4.99 -25.73
CA SER A 341 2.76 5.41 -24.40
C SER A 341 2.20 4.23 -23.62
N ILE A 342 2.65 4.11 -22.35
CA ILE A 342 2.10 3.22 -21.32
C ILE A 342 2.13 4.03 -20.04
N LEU A 343 0.96 4.35 -19.48
CA LEU A 343 0.84 5.23 -18.32
C LEU A 343 -0.01 4.57 -17.24
N LEU A 344 0.54 4.46 -16.03
CA LEU A 344 -0.22 4.12 -14.85
C LEU A 344 -1.20 5.28 -14.54
N THR A 345 -2.49 4.98 -14.44
CA THR A 345 -3.52 5.99 -14.13
C THR A 345 -3.94 5.95 -12.67
N THR A 346 -4.12 4.75 -12.11
CA THR A 346 -4.38 4.58 -10.68
C THR A 346 -3.74 3.29 -10.17
N MET A 347 -3.35 3.33 -8.89
CA MET A 347 -2.88 2.16 -8.15
C MET A 347 -3.70 2.02 -6.88
N THR A 348 -4.43 0.91 -6.75
CA THR A 348 -5.28 0.62 -5.60
C THR A 348 -4.76 -0.60 -4.86
N GLN A 349 -4.42 -0.44 -3.58
CA GLN A 349 -4.07 -1.57 -2.73
C GLN A 349 -5.33 -2.35 -2.35
N VAL A 350 -5.39 -3.64 -2.70
CA VAL A 350 -6.53 -4.53 -2.45
C VAL A 350 -6.20 -5.70 -1.52
N GLY A 351 -4.94 -5.84 -1.17
CA GLY A 351 -4.43 -6.83 -0.23
C GLY A 351 -3.14 -6.34 0.43
N LYS A 352 -2.67 -7.07 1.43
CA LYS A 352 -1.44 -6.73 2.17
C LYS A 352 -0.25 -6.48 1.22
N THR A 353 -0.14 -7.29 0.18
CA THR A 353 0.91 -7.20 -0.84
C THR A 353 0.35 -7.30 -2.26
N THR A 354 -0.90 -6.91 -2.45
CA THR A 354 -1.62 -7.05 -3.72
C THR A 354 -2.21 -5.69 -4.13
N TYR A 355 -1.98 -5.33 -5.38
CA TYR A 355 -2.44 -4.06 -5.95
C TYR A 355 -3.19 -4.32 -7.26
N VAL A 356 -4.14 -3.45 -7.57
CA VAL A 356 -4.77 -3.35 -8.87
C VAL A 356 -4.27 -2.07 -9.52
N LEU A 357 -3.68 -2.21 -10.70
CA LEU A 357 -3.18 -1.12 -11.52
C LEU A 357 -4.18 -0.88 -12.65
N ASP A 358 -4.68 0.34 -12.78
CA ASP A 358 -5.36 0.81 -13.97
C ASP A 358 -4.35 1.60 -14.80
N PHE A 359 -4.37 1.41 -16.11
CA PHE A 359 -3.41 2.03 -17.02
C PHE A 359 -4.03 2.37 -18.36
N THR A 360 -3.37 3.26 -19.11
CA THR A 360 -3.62 3.52 -20.51
C THR A 360 -2.41 3.14 -21.35
N ALA A 361 -2.64 2.75 -22.58
CA ALA A 361 -1.58 2.51 -23.55
C ALA A 361 -2.04 2.92 -24.95
N THR A 362 -1.09 3.24 -25.83
CA THR A 362 -1.36 3.51 -27.23
C THR A 362 -0.64 2.49 -28.08
N TYR A 363 -1.34 1.87 -29.03
CA TYR A 363 -0.80 0.98 -30.06
C TYR A 363 -0.84 1.67 -31.42
N GLU A 364 0.28 1.64 -32.14
CA GLU A 364 0.40 2.12 -33.52
C GLU A 364 0.81 0.95 -34.40
N PHE A 365 -0.12 0.42 -35.19
CA PHE A 365 0.15 -0.62 -36.18
C PHE A 365 0.46 0.03 -37.51
N LEU A 366 1.61 -0.31 -38.10
CA LEU A 366 1.98 0.08 -39.42
C LEU A 366 1.74 -1.08 -40.38
N TYR A 367 1.17 -0.75 -41.55
CA TYR A 367 0.94 -1.67 -42.68
C TYR A 367 1.64 -1.13 -43.89
N ASP A 368 2.43 -1.94 -44.55
CA ASP A 368 3.08 -1.62 -45.82
C ASP A 368 2.97 -2.79 -46.79
N ASN A 369 3.30 -2.53 -48.07
CA ASN A 369 3.19 -3.51 -49.13
C ASN A 369 4.18 -4.69 -49.02
N SER A 370 5.18 -4.60 -48.14
CA SER A 370 6.17 -5.67 -47.94
C SER A 370 5.61 -6.86 -47.17
N THR A 371 4.63 -6.63 -46.30
CA THR A 371 4.01 -7.68 -45.48
C THR A 371 2.72 -8.24 -46.10
N ASP A 372 2.08 -7.51 -47.03
CA ASP A 372 0.86 -7.95 -47.73
C ASP A 372 0.90 -7.56 -49.23
N PRO A 373 1.80 -8.17 -50.00
CA PRO A 373 1.99 -7.80 -51.40
C PRO A 373 0.80 -8.12 -52.29
N GLU A 374 -0.02 -9.11 -51.92
CA GLU A 374 -1.19 -9.50 -52.75
C GLU A 374 -2.36 -8.54 -52.54
N GLN A 375 -2.50 -7.98 -51.33
CA GLN A 375 -3.60 -7.06 -50.99
C GLN A 375 -3.22 -5.58 -51.13
N HIS A 376 -1.93 -5.25 -51.21
CA HIS A 376 -1.40 -3.89 -51.28
C HIS A 376 -1.95 -2.96 -50.17
N THR A 377 -2.22 -3.51 -49.03
CA THR A 377 -2.73 -2.77 -47.90
C THR A 377 -1.63 -1.90 -47.32
N SER A 378 -1.88 -0.61 -47.18
CA SER A 378 -0.93 0.33 -46.58
C SER A 378 -1.65 1.32 -45.68
N GLY A 379 -0.91 1.93 -44.75
CA GLY A 379 -1.43 2.91 -43.82
C GLY A 379 -1.13 2.52 -42.39
N HIS A 380 -1.92 3.04 -41.46
CA HIS A 380 -1.75 2.75 -40.03
C HIS A 380 -3.10 2.61 -39.31
N ILE A 381 -3.05 1.91 -38.20
CA ILE A 381 -4.15 1.86 -37.24
C ILE A 381 -3.59 2.29 -35.90
N ASN A 382 -4.16 3.33 -35.29
CA ASN A 382 -3.85 3.78 -33.94
C ASN A 382 -4.98 3.36 -33.03
N GLN A 383 -4.61 2.78 -31.87
CA GLN A 383 -5.57 2.37 -30.84
C GLN A 383 -5.17 2.96 -29.49
N ASP A 384 -6.12 3.66 -28.85
CA ASP A 384 -6.01 4.02 -27.45
C ASP A 384 -6.68 2.92 -26.62
N LEU A 385 -5.96 2.46 -25.59
CA LEU A 385 -6.39 1.35 -24.75
C LEU A 385 -6.47 1.78 -23.30
N THR A 386 -7.40 1.18 -22.58
CA THR A 386 -7.40 1.14 -21.12
C THR A 386 -7.19 -0.28 -20.67
N GLY A 387 -6.48 -0.45 -19.58
CA GLY A 387 -6.24 -1.77 -19.02
C GLY A 387 -6.30 -1.77 -17.50
N LYS A 388 -6.52 -2.97 -16.98
CA LYS A 388 -6.50 -3.23 -15.53
C LYS A 388 -5.76 -4.54 -15.27
N VAL A 389 -4.82 -4.52 -14.36
CA VAL A 389 -4.03 -5.70 -14.02
C VAL A 389 -3.76 -5.78 -12.52
N THR A 390 -3.79 -6.99 -11.99
CA THR A 390 -3.42 -7.25 -10.59
C THR A 390 -1.94 -7.55 -10.49
N VAL A 391 -1.27 -6.91 -9.55
CA VAL A 391 0.14 -7.09 -9.19
C VAL A 391 0.23 -7.61 -7.78
N LYS A 392 1.13 -8.57 -7.52
CA LYS A 392 1.30 -9.21 -6.24
C LYS A 392 2.78 -9.41 -5.91
N LYS A 393 3.15 -9.31 -4.64
CA LYS A 393 4.50 -9.63 -4.17
C LYS A 393 4.71 -11.14 -4.15
N VAL A 394 5.73 -11.60 -4.85
CA VAL A 394 6.17 -13.01 -4.90
C VAL A 394 7.64 -13.04 -4.50
N GLY A 395 7.94 -13.59 -3.33
CA GLY A 395 9.27 -13.48 -2.73
C GLY A 395 9.59 -12.03 -2.38
N GLN A 396 10.62 -11.48 -3.02
CA GLN A 396 11.06 -10.09 -2.80
C GLN A 396 10.61 -9.13 -3.91
N HIS A 397 9.92 -9.61 -4.94
CA HIS A 397 9.56 -8.82 -6.13
C HIS A 397 8.05 -8.73 -6.31
N TYR A 398 7.60 -7.61 -6.83
CA TYR A 398 6.24 -7.46 -7.32
C TYR A 398 6.15 -7.94 -8.76
N LEU A 399 5.20 -8.81 -9.05
CA LEU A 399 4.97 -9.40 -10.36
C LEU A 399 3.50 -9.22 -10.79
N ILE A 400 3.25 -9.18 -12.10
CA ILE A 400 1.90 -9.27 -12.64
C ILE A 400 1.33 -10.64 -12.27
N SER A 401 0.25 -10.62 -11.51
CA SER A 401 -0.31 -11.83 -10.91
C SER A 401 -0.96 -12.76 -11.94
N GLN A 402 -0.94 -14.06 -11.65
CA GLN A 402 -1.70 -15.07 -12.38
C GLN A 402 -3.21 -14.99 -12.09
N SER A 403 -3.60 -14.39 -10.97
CA SER A 403 -4.99 -14.22 -10.52
C SER A 403 -5.42 -12.75 -10.48
N GLY A 404 -6.71 -12.49 -10.28
CA GLY A 404 -7.27 -11.16 -10.16
C GLY A 404 -7.63 -10.49 -11.49
N SER A 405 -7.78 -9.16 -11.50
CA SER A 405 -8.19 -8.39 -12.67
C SER A 405 -7.15 -8.42 -13.78
N LYS A 406 -7.58 -8.70 -14.99
CA LYS A 406 -6.75 -8.75 -16.20
C LYS A 406 -7.62 -8.41 -17.41
N ASN A 407 -7.58 -7.18 -17.86
CA ASN A 407 -8.26 -6.79 -19.08
C ASN A 407 -7.51 -5.69 -19.81
N ILE A 408 -7.71 -5.65 -21.10
CA ILE A 408 -7.33 -4.55 -21.97
C ILE A 408 -8.50 -4.31 -22.90
N THR A 409 -8.90 -3.07 -23.04
CA THR A 409 -10.03 -2.64 -23.87
C THR A 409 -9.58 -1.52 -24.80
N VAL A 410 -9.85 -1.66 -26.07
CA VAL A 410 -9.68 -0.55 -27.04
C VAL A 410 -10.81 0.43 -26.81
N VAL A 411 -10.49 1.66 -26.44
CA VAL A 411 -11.46 2.73 -26.21
C VAL A 411 -11.63 3.66 -27.40
N LYS A 412 -10.62 3.71 -28.25
CA LYS A 412 -10.63 4.47 -29.50
C LYS A 412 -9.78 3.76 -30.54
N GLU A 413 -10.25 3.72 -31.79
CA GLU A 413 -9.47 3.28 -32.95
C GLU A 413 -9.57 4.33 -34.06
N ASP A 414 -8.41 4.76 -34.55
CA ASP A 414 -8.27 5.53 -35.79
C ASP A 414 -7.67 4.62 -36.87
N ASN A 415 -8.49 4.23 -37.83
CA ASN A 415 -8.13 3.28 -38.86
C ASN A 415 -7.95 4.02 -40.20
N GLN A 416 -6.72 4.21 -40.64
CA GLN A 416 -6.33 4.89 -41.85
C GLN A 416 -5.71 3.92 -42.89
N LEU A 417 -6.18 2.68 -42.90
CA LEU A 417 -5.78 1.74 -43.93
C LEU A 417 -6.37 2.16 -45.28
N LYS A 418 -5.53 2.21 -46.28
CA LYS A 418 -5.98 2.41 -47.65
C LYS A 418 -6.49 1.06 -48.18
N ALA A 419 -7.64 1.07 -48.79
CA ALA A 419 -8.11 -0.07 -49.55
C ALA A 419 -7.13 -0.36 -50.70
N PRO A 420 -6.91 -1.64 -51.08
CA PRO A 420 -6.10 -1.98 -52.26
C PRO A 420 -6.63 -1.23 -53.45
N SER A 421 -5.73 -0.64 -54.23
CA SER A 421 -6.11 0.00 -55.49
C SER A 421 -6.32 -1.06 -56.56
N VAL A 422 -7.46 -1.02 -57.24
CA VAL A 422 -7.74 -1.88 -58.40
C VAL A 422 -6.81 -1.55 -59.57
N PHE A 423 -6.48 -0.26 -59.73
CA PHE A 423 -5.58 0.20 -60.77
C PHE A 423 -4.16 0.40 -60.24
N PRO A 424 -3.13 0.06 -61.04
CA PRO A 424 -1.76 0.48 -60.76
C PRO A 424 -1.66 2.01 -60.66
N GLU A 425 -0.77 2.48 -59.77
CA GLU A 425 -0.61 3.91 -59.50
C GLU A 425 -0.30 4.74 -60.75
N SER A 426 0.37 4.13 -61.73
CA SER A 426 0.70 4.75 -63.03
C SER A 426 -0.50 5.19 -63.85
N ILE A 427 -1.64 4.44 -63.70
CA ILE A 427 -2.84 4.76 -64.53
C ILE A 427 -3.92 5.52 -63.68
N LEU A 428 -3.78 5.64 -62.40
CA LEU A 428 -4.69 6.42 -61.57
C LEU A 428 -4.72 7.89 -61.95
N GLY A 429 -5.87 8.52 -61.72
CA GLY A 429 -6.07 9.96 -61.91
C GLY A 429 -6.90 10.34 -63.16
N THR A 430 -6.86 11.61 -63.49
CA THR A 430 -7.66 12.17 -64.63
C THR A 430 -6.81 12.32 -65.85
N TRP A 431 -7.36 11.87 -66.94
CA TRP A 431 -6.75 11.89 -68.31
C TRP A 431 -7.64 12.66 -69.28
N THR A 432 -7.09 13.54 -70.05
CA THR A 432 -7.87 14.36 -71.00
C THR A 432 -7.29 14.32 -72.38
N GLY A 433 -8.15 14.38 -73.36
CA GLY A 433 -7.74 14.41 -74.76
C GLY A 433 -8.85 14.89 -75.70
N GLN A 434 -8.53 14.97 -76.97
CA GLN A 434 -9.46 15.39 -78.02
C GLN A 434 -9.37 14.45 -79.25
N ALA A 435 -10.52 14.02 -79.72
CA ALA A 435 -10.64 13.22 -80.90
C ALA A 435 -11.96 13.48 -81.62
N ASN A 436 -11.95 13.54 -82.94
CA ASN A 436 -13.16 13.67 -83.78
C ASN A 436 -14.10 14.83 -83.40
N GLY A 437 -13.54 15.95 -82.84
CA GLY A 437 -14.32 17.10 -82.39
C GLY A 437 -14.94 16.91 -81.02
N LEU A 438 -14.56 15.87 -80.27
CA LEU A 438 -14.99 15.57 -78.94
C LEU A 438 -13.84 15.87 -77.97
N SER A 439 -14.17 16.47 -76.85
CA SER A 439 -13.32 16.59 -75.67
C SER A 439 -13.64 15.43 -74.69
N ILE A 440 -12.62 14.67 -74.34
CA ILE A 440 -12.75 13.46 -73.52
C ILE A 440 -12.01 13.69 -72.22
N HIS A 441 -12.71 13.45 -71.13
CA HIS A 441 -12.14 13.41 -69.73
C HIS A 441 -12.40 12.03 -69.13
N MET A 442 -11.36 11.29 -68.84
CA MET A 442 -11.46 9.97 -68.21
C MET A 442 -10.77 9.98 -66.86
N SER A 443 -11.48 9.61 -65.84
CA SER A 443 -10.95 9.52 -64.46
C SER A 443 -10.97 8.07 -64.01
N LEU A 444 -9.80 7.57 -63.57
CA LEU A 444 -9.62 6.24 -63.00
C LEU A 444 -9.37 6.37 -61.49
N ALA A 445 -10.33 5.92 -60.70
CA ALA A 445 -10.27 5.95 -59.25
C ALA A 445 -9.70 4.64 -58.66
N SER A 446 -9.05 4.71 -57.51
CA SER A 446 -8.41 3.55 -56.88
C SER A 446 -9.37 2.40 -56.58
N ASP A 447 -10.65 2.68 -56.41
CA ASP A 447 -11.70 1.70 -56.16
C ASP A 447 -12.16 0.94 -57.42
N GLY A 448 -11.51 1.13 -58.55
CA GLY A 448 -11.87 0.49 -59.82
C GLY A 448 -12.91 1.25 -60.65
N THR A 449 -13.37 2.41 -60.21
CA THR A 449 -14.34 3.22 -60.93
C THR A 449 -13.66 3.99 -62.08
N ILE A 450 -14.16 3.84 -63.28
CA ILE A 450 -13.82 4.65 -64.43
C ILE A 450 -15.00 5.57 -64.73
N THR A 451 -14.76 6.88 -64.77
CA THR A 451 -15.75 7.87 -65.17
C THR A 451 -15.27 8.58 -66.41
N THR A 452 -16.06 8.51 -67.45
CA THR A 452 -15.75 9.15 -68.77
C THR A 452 -16.78 10.21 -69.11
N LYS A 453 -16.32 11.43 -69.31
CA LYS A 453 -17.13 12.56 -69.81
C LYS A 453 -16.74 12.87 -71.20
N VAL A 454 -17.72 12.94 -72.07
CA VAL A 454 -17.53 13.31 -73.49
C VAL A 454 -18.33 14.57 -73.79
N GLU A 455 -17.67 15.59 -74.35
CA GLU A 455 -18.28 16.88 -74.70
C GLU A 455 -18.01 17.20 -76.16
N ASP A 456 -19.05 17.59 -76.90
CA ASP A 456 -18.91 18.08 -78.25
C ASP A 456 -18.39 19.52 -78.25
N GLN A 457 -17.27 19.77 -78.93
CA GLN A 457 -16.68 21.10 -79.05
C GLN A 457 -17.58 22.11 -79.81
N LYS A 458 -18.52 21.62 -80.64
CA LYS A 458 -19.45 22.44 -81.35
C LYS A 458 -20.82 22.62 -80.69
N GLY A 459 -21.00 22.02 -79.48
CA GLY A 459 -22.24 22.16 -78.68
C GLY A 459 -23.45 21.38 -79.24
N ASN A 460 -23.28 20.51 -80.20
CA ASN A 460 -24.35 19.77 -80.87
C ASN A 460 -24.71 18.44 -80.21
N ARG A 461 -23.93 18.00 -79.25
CA ARG A 461 -24.22 16.80 -78.45
C ARG A 461 -24.30 17.17 -76.93
N SER A 462 -25.25 16.59 -76.25
CA SER A 462 -25.35 16.75 -74.81
C SER A 462 -24.12 16.20 -74.11
N LYS A 463 -23.72 16.86 -73.03
CA LYS A 463 -22.68 16.31 -72.10
C LYS A 463 -23.11 14.96 -71.59
N GLU A 464 -22.39 13.92 -71.91
CA GLU A 464 -22.63 12.58 -71.37
C GLU A 464 -21.56 12.22 -70.37
N THR A 465 -21.99 11.72 -69.18
CA THR A 465 -21.10 11.09 -68.22
C THR A 465 -21.46 9.61 -68.13
N ARG A 466 -20.48 8.77 -68.36
CA ARG A 466 -20.61 7.30 -68.31
C ARG A 466 -19.69 6.76 -67.21
N THR A 467 -20.10 5.68 -66.55
CA THR A 467 -19.32 5.10 -65.47
C THR A 467 -19.27 3.59 -65.59
N ALA A 468 -18.06 3.03 -65.52
CA ALA A 468 -17.83 1.59 -65.43
C ALA A 468 -17.12 1.23 -64.16
N LYS A 469 -17.37 0.05 -63.64
CA LYS A 469 -16.67 -0.55 -62.50
C LYS A 469 -15.79 -1.69 -62.98
N ILE A 470 -14.52 -1.67 -62.61
CA ILE A 470 -13.52 -2.68 -62.93
C ILE A 470 -13.21 -3.50 -61.66
N SER A 471 -13.30 -4.79 -61.73
CA SER A 471 -12.98 -5.71 -60.62
C SER A 471 -11.50 -6.13 -60.65
N LYS A 472 -10.88 -6.19 -61.80
CA LYS A 472 -9.49 -6.65 -61.94
C LYS A 472 -8.78 -5.95 -63.11
N VAL A 473 -7.49 -5.71 -62.92
CA VAL A 473 -6.57 -5.20 -63.94
C VAL A 473 -5.39 -6.16 -64.09
N GLU A 474 -5.05 -6.54 -65.32
CA GLU A 474 -3.92 -7.40 -65.60
C GLU A 474 -2.91 -6.65 -66.45
N ASP A 475 -1.63 -6.66 -66.05
CA ASP A 475 -0.53 -6.15 -66.90
C ASP A 475 -0.23 -7.15 -68.03
N LYS A 476 -0.36 -6.70 -69.29
CA LYS A 476 -0.06 -7.49 -70.49
C LYS A 476 1.31 -7.17 -71.06
N GLY A 477 2.10 -6.35 -70.36
CA GLY A 477 3.40 -5.89 -70.81
C GLY A 477 3.33 -4.70 -71.78
N ASN A 478 4.50 -4.07 -72.06
CA ASN A 478 4.63 -2.91 -72.94
C ASN A 478 3.67 -1.73 -72.63
N GLY A 479 3.28 -1.60 -71.35
CA GLY A 479 2.36 -0.57 -70.85
C GLY A 479 0.88 -0.83 -71.11
N PHE A 480 0.52 -2.03 -71.58
CA PHE A 480 -0.87 -2.45 -71.77
C PHE A 480 -1.46 -3.05 -70.48
N TYR A 481 -2.62 -2.57 -70.10
CA TYR A 481 -3.40 -3.07 -68.95
C TYR A 481 -4.77 -3.56 -69.39
N LEU A 482 -5.08 -4.83 -69.17
CA LEU A 482 -6.37 -5.43 -69.47
C LEU A 482 -7.33 -5.25 -68.32
N TYR A 483 -8.56 -4.85 -68.59
CA TYR A 483 -9.62 -4.67 -67.57
C TYR A 483 -10.59 -5.84 -67.56
N THR A 484 -11.03 -6.23 -66.35
CA THR A 484 -12.19 -7.09 -66.16
C THR A 484 -13.31 -6.20 -65.63
N PRO A 485 -14.30 -5.79 -66.43
CA PRO A 485 -15.44 -5.01 -65.97
C PRO A 485 -16.35 -5.86 -65.05
N ASP A 486 -16.94 -5.24 -64.02
CA ASP A 486 -17.98 -5.88 -63.23
C ASP A 486 -19.23 -6.15 -64.09
N PRO A 487 -19.97 -7.25 -63.81
CA PRO A 487 -21.20 -7.53 -64.51
C PRO A 487 -22.20 -6.38 -64.47
N GLY A 488 -22.70 -5.93 -65.58
CA GLY A 488 -23.64 -4.82 -65.71
C GLY A 488 -23.01 -3.43 -65.77
N SER A 489 -21.68 -3.30 -65.72
CA SER A 489 -20.98 -2.01 -65.96
C SER A 489 -21.25 -1.46 -67.36
N ASP A 490 -21.35 -0.13 -67.44
CA ASP A 490 -21.45 0.55 -68.75
C ASP A 490 -20.11 0.56 -69.47
N ILE A 491 -19.90 -0.46 -70.37
CA ILE A 491 -18.68 -0.59 -71.17
C ILE A 491 -18.45 0.59 -72.10
N SER A 492 -19.46 1.39 -72.38
CA SER A 492 -19.27 2.61 -73.19
C SER A 492 -18.36 3.67 -72.53
N ALA A 493 -18.22 3.58 -71.20
CA ALA A 493 -17.26 4.38 -70.41
C ALA A 493 -15.81 4.01 -70.75
N LEU A 494 -15.55 2.78 -71.21
CA LEU A 494 -14.22 2.27 -71.51
C LEU A 494 -13.82 2.59 -72.96
N VAL A 495 -14.80 3.00 -73.82
CA VAL A 495 -14.62 3.30 -75.24
C VAL A 495 -15.20 4.65 -75.57
N PRO A 496 -14.52 5.75 -75.19
CA PRO A 496 -15.07 7.10 -75.26
C PRO A 496 -15.41 7.55 -76.68
N GLU A 497 -14.76 7.01 -77.69
CA GLU A 497 -15.01 7.35 -79.09
C GLU A 497 -16.21 6.60 -79.65
N GLY A 498 -16.66 5.54 -79.05
CA GLY A 498 -17.74 4.71 -79.53
C GLY A 498 -17.39 3.91 -80.78
N GLY A 499 -18.35 3.15 -81.25
CA GLY A 499 -18.19 2.52 -82.58
C GLY A 499 -17.63 1.11 -82.63
N LEU A 500 -17.84 0.31 -81.62
CA LEU A 500 -17.57 -1.12 -81.64
C LEU A 500 -18.73 -1.84 -82.32
N GLY A 501 -18.43 -2.66 -83.32
CA GLY A 501 -19.44 -3.47 -83.98
C GLY A 501 -18.78 -4.54 -84.82
N GLY A 502 -19.46 -5.63 -85.01
CA GLY A 502 -19.01 -6.76 -85.89
C GLY A 502 -19.77 -8.03 -85.47
N ALA A 503 -20.07 -8.84 -86.49
CA ALA A 503 -20.65 -10.16 -86.29
C ALA A 503 -19.55 -11.17 -85.94
N ASN A 504 -19.81 -12.07 -85.00
CA ASN A 504 -18.92 -13.16 -84.57
C ASN A 504 -17.56 -12.72 -84.00
N VAL A 505 -17.52 -11.56 -83.32
CA VAL A 505 -16.33 -11.06 -82.59
C VAL A 505 -16.57 -10.88 -81.10
N LYS A 506 -15.50 -10.98 -80.34
CA LYS A 506 -15.43 -10.68 -78.93
C LYS A 506 -14.48 -9.50 -78.70
N TYR A 507 -14.70 -8.77 -77.63
CA TYR A 507 -13.92 -7.60 -77.23
C TYR A 507 -13.34 -7.75 -75.85
N ALA A 508 -12.13 -7.22 -75.68
CA ALA A 508 -11.51 -6.98 -74.39
C ALA A 508 -11.11 -5.50 -74.28
N TYR A 509 -11.18 -4.96 -73.07
CA TYR A 509 -11.01 -3.53 -72.80
C TYR A 509 -9.78 -3.30 -71.95
N GLY A 510 -9.12 -2.16 -72.14
CA GLY A 510 -7.95 -1.86 -71.35
C GLY A 510 -7.44 -0.44 -71.55
N PHE A 511 -6.22 -0.23 -71.07
CA PHE A 511 -5.55 1.06 -71.12
C PHE A 511 -4.08 0.87 -71.46
N LYS A 512 -3.55 1.70 -72.37
CA LYS A 512 -2.13 1.72 -72.69
C LYS A 512 -1.49 2.97 -72.13
N ILE A 513 -0.39 2.82 -71.43
CA ILE A 513 0.44 3.95 -70.97
C ILE A 513 1.71 4.03 -71.76
N SER A 514 2.09 5.25 -72.16
CA SER A 514 3.35 5.56 -72.81
C SER A 514 3.88 6.89 -72.25
N GLY A 515 4.70 6.82 -71.22
CA GLY A 515 5.20 8.00 -70.47
C GLY A 515 4.07 8.83 -69.88
N LYS A 516 3.89 10.09 -70.29
CA LYS A 516 2.83 10.98 -69.76
C LYS A 516 1.54 10.91 -70.61
N THR A 517 1.46 10.06 -71.60
CA THR A 517 0.28 9.85 -72.38
C THR A 517 -0.30 8.47 -72.19
N ALA A 518 -1.59 8.34 -72.36
CA ALA A 518 -2.28 7.07 -72.30
C ALA A 518 -3.39 7.00 -73.33
N SER A 519 -3.84 5.79 -73.63
CA SER A 519 -4.98 5.57 -74.53
C SER A 519 -5.87 4.48 -73.99
N PRO A 520 -7.21 4.68 -73.89
CA PRO A 520 -8.12 3.54 -73.80
C PRO A 520 -7.95 2.68 -75.01
N VAL A 521 -7.85 1.37 -74.80
CA VAL A 521 -7.62 0.40 -75.88
C VAL A 521 -8.66 -0.70 -75.86
N VAL A 522 -8.95 -1.21 -77.06
CA VAL A 522 -9.85 -2.37 -77.28
C VAL A 522 -9.12 -3.40 -78.11
N TRP A 523 -9.15 -4.63 -77.65
CA TRP A 523 -8.71 -5.78 -78.48
C TRP A 523 -9.94 -6.47 -79.03
N GLN A 524 -9.87 -6.88 -80.23
CA GLN A 524 -10.90 -7.60 -80.96
C GLN A 524 -10.36 -8.94 -81.45
N ALA A 525 -11.13 -9.98 -81.27
CA ALA A 525 -10.83 -11.31 -81.79
C ALA A 525 -12.09 -11.98 -82.29
N ALA A 526 -11.98 -12.91 -83.26
CA ALA A 526 -13.10 -13.79 -83.55
C ALA A 526 -13.45 -14.66 -82.38
N LEU A 527 -14.71 -15.06 -82.23
CA LEU A 527 -15.18 -15.83 -81.06
C LEU A 527 -14.35 -17.09 -80.76
N THR A 528 -13.76 -17.69 -81.78
CA THR A 528 -12.94 -18.92 -81.73
C THR A 528 -11.44 -18.67 -81.53
N HIS A 529 -10.97 -17.42 -81.56
CA HIS A 529 -9.55 -17.07 -81.43
C HIS A 529 -9.24 -16.36 -80.10
N GLU A 530 -8.01 -16.54 -79.64
CA GLU A 530 -7.51 -15.78 -78.48
C GLU A 530 -7.17 -14.33 -78.89
N PHE A 531 -7.16 -13.43 -77.90
CA PHE A 531 -6.76 -12.05 -78.11
C PHE A 531 -5.26 -11.93 -78.30
N ASP A 532 -4.86 -11.15 -79.35
CA ASP A 532 -3.48 -10.66 -79.48
C ASP A 532 -3.37 -9.31 -78.72
N TYR A 533 -2.92 -9.35 -77.47
CA TYR A 533 -2.80 -8.15 -76.65
C TYR A 533 -1.73 -7.17 -77.11
N THR A 534 -0.92 -7.51 -78.15
CA THR A 534 0.06 -6.60 -78.69
C THR A 534 -0.54 -5.70 -79.80
N LYS A 535 -1.75 -6.02 -80.27
CA LYS A 535 -2.42 -5.35 -81.40
C LYS A 535 -3.80 -4.83 -81.04
N PRO A 536 -3.90 -3.78 -80.19
CA PRO A 536 -5.19 -3.17 -79.89
C PRO A 536 -5.70 -2.36 -81.11
N LEU A 537 -7.02 -2.14 -81.14
CA LEU A 537 -7.59 -1.07 -81.93
C LEU A 537 -7.12 0.26 -81.31
N SER A 538 -6.67 1.19 -82.23
CA SER A 538 -6.19 2.49 -81.73
C SER A 538 -7.33 3.34 -81.21
N GLY A 539 -7.12 3.93 -80.02
CA GLY A 539 -8.04 4.85 -79.41
C GLY A 539 -7.44 6.25 -79.28
N VAL A 540 -8.21 7.15 -78.70
CA VAL A 540 -7.78 8.54 -78.40
C VAL A 540 -6.55 8.57 -77.50
N THR A 541 -5.61 9.46 -77.85
CA THR A 541 -4.49 9.74 -76.94
C THR A 541 -4.88 10.78 -75.94
N LEU A 542 -4.74 10.42 -74.68
CA LEU A 542 -5.04 11.25 -73.48
C LEU A 542 -3.74 11.70 -72.80
N GLN A 543 -3.78 12.84 -72.13
CA GLN A 543 -2.70 13.40 -71.35
C GLN A 543 -3.11 13.35 -69.89
N LYS A 544 -2.21 12.93 -68.97
CA LYS A 544 -2.46 12.94 -67.55
C LYS A 544 -2.56 14.37 -67.00
N GLN A 545 -3.61 14.66 -66.30
CA GLN A 545 -3.74 15.94 -65.64
C GLN A 545 -2.93 15.91 -64.34
N PRO A 546 -2.34 17.05 -63.91
CA PRO A 546 -1.57 17.16 -62.67
C PRO A 546 -2.32 16.72 -61.40
#